data_5b9820534c9e97458c7d4a3b65e35ce3
#
_entry.id   5b9820534c9e97458c7d4a3b65e35ce3
#
_cell.length_a   1.000
_cell.length_b   1.000
_cell.length_c   1.000
_cell.angle_alpha   90.00
_cell.angle_beta   90.00
_cell.angle_gamma   90.00
#
_symmetry.space_group_name_H-M   'P 1'
#
loop_
_entity.id
_entity.type
_entity.pdbx_description
1 polymer ?
#
loop_
_entity_poly.entity_id
_entity_poly.type
_entity_poly.pdbx_seq_one_letter_code
_entity_poly.pdbx_strand_id
1 'polypeptide(L)'
;MVNGAGLAMGTMDTIKYFGGNPANFLDVGGTATQERVAKAFKIILKDPDVKVVLVNIFGGIVRCDLIAEGIIAAIKGVEVNIPVIVRLEGNNSEKGSQILSKAKIKIESINNLAEAAKRAVAFAK
;
A
#
# COMPACT_ATOMS: atom_id res chain seq x y z
N MET A 1 4.87 -0.27 -0.78
CA MET A 1 4.96 1.16 -0.41
C MET A 1 4.65 1.32 1.07
N VAL A 2 5.47 2.04 1.78
CA VAL A 2 5.34 2.26 3.22
C VAL A 2 5.69 3.71 3.59
N ASN A 3 5.42 4.11 4.83
CA ASN A 3 5.89 5.38 5.36
C ASN A 3 6.81 5.15 6.57
N GLY A 4 8.09 4.96 6.29
CA GLY A 4 9.14 4.78 7.28
C GLY A 4 10.04 3.60 6.98
N ALA A 5 11.35 3.79 7.13
CA ALA A 5 12.34 2.78 6.77
C ALA A 5 12.22 1.50 7.61
N GLY A 6 11.96 1.63 8.92
CA GLY A 6 11.76 0.47 9.79
C GLY A 6 10.54 -0.34 9.40
N LEU A 7 9.46 0.35 9.04
CA LEU A 7 8.23 -0.29 8.56
C LEU A 7 8.46 -1.00 7.22
N ALA A 8 9.26 -0.41 6.35
CA ALA A 8 9.61 -1.03 5.06
C ALA A 8 10.37 -2.34 5.26
N MET A 9 11.35 -2.35 6.14
CA MET A 9 12.12 -3.55 6.45
C MET A 9 11.24 -4.66 7.03
N GLY A 10 10.40 -4.33 8.01
CA GLY A 10 9.47 -5.29 8.60
C GLY A 10 8.46 -5.83 7.61
N THR A 11 7.98 -5.00 6.70
CA THR A 11 7.05 -5.41 5.64
C THR A 11 7.73 -6.38 4.68
N MET A 12 8.95 -6.09 4.26
CA MET A 12 9.72 -6.96 3.37
C MET A 12 10.00 -8.31 4.02
N ASP A 13 10.38 -8.31 5.29
CA ASP A 13 10.64 -9.55 6.05
C ASP A 13 9.37 -10.40 6.15
N THR A 14 8.23 -9.77 6.37
CA THR A 14 6.94 -10.47 6.45
C THR A 14 6.58 -11.10 5.10
N ILE A 15 6.79 -10.39 4.01
CA ILE A 15 6.56 -10.93 2.65
C ILE A 15 7.44 -12.14 2.40
N LYS A 16 8.72 -12.06 2.75
CA LYS A 16 9.66 -13.17 2.61
C LYS A 16 9.27 -14.36 3.47
N TYR A 17 8.82 -14.11 4.68
CA TYR A 17 8.37 -15.14 5.60
C TYR A 17 7.24 -15.99 4.97
N PHE A 18 6.34 -15.37 4.24
CA PHE A 18 5.24 -16.07 3.56
C PHE A 18 5.59 -16.57 2.15
N GLY A 19 6.85 -16.49 1.77
CA GLY A 19 7.34 -17.08 0.51
C GLY A 19 7.30 -16.17 -0.69
N GLY A 20 7.09 -14.87 -0.50
CA GLY A 20 7.11 -13.89 -1.58
C GLY A 20 8.47 -13.24 -1.78
N ASN A 21 8.61 -12.51 -2.86
CA ASN A 21 9.80 -11.73 -3.18
C ASN A 21 9.45 -10.25 -3.29
N PRO A 22 9.89 -9.40 -2.34
CA PRO A 22 9.71 -7.96 -2.48
C PRO A 22 10.46 -7.44 -3.72
N ALA A 23 9.74 -6.75 -4.60
CA ALA A 23 10.32 -6.21 -5.83
C ALA A 23 11.06 -4.90 -5.61
N ASN A 24 10.71 -4.16 -4.57
CA ASN A 24 11.29 -2.85 -4.30
C ASN A 24 11.13 -2.46 -2.84
N PHE A 25 11.83 -1.39 -2.50
CA PHE A 25 11.77 -0.74 -1.20
C PHE A 25 11.38 0.74 -1.48
N LEU A 26 10.13 1.09 -1.24
CA LEU A 26 9.68 2.46 -1.46
C LEU A 26 9.07 3.04 -0.19
N ASP A 27 9.75 4.03 0.37
CA ASP A 27 9.35 4.74 1.58
C ASP A 27 8.89 6.15 1.17
N VAL A 28 7.62 6.47 1.42
CA VAL A 28 7.06 7.78 1.11
C VAL A 28 7.30 8.82 2.22
N GLY A 29 7.91 8.40 3.32
CA GLY A 29 8.23 9.29 4.44
C GLY A 29 7.05 9.55 5.37
N GLY A 30 7.36 10.16 6.53
CA GLY A 30 6.38 10.43 7.58
C GLY A 30 5.38 11.54 7.25
N THR A 31 5.66 12.36 6.24
CA THR A 31 4.80 13.46 5.80
C THR A 31 4.23 13.22 4.41
N ALA A 32 3.84 11.97 4.14
CA ALA A 32 3.32 11.58 2.83
C ALA A 32 2.08 12.40 2.46
N THR A 33 2.14 13.02 1.29
CA THR A 33 1.03 13.78 0.71
C THR A 33 0.37 12.97 -0.39
N GLN A 34 -0.81 13.39 -0.81
CA GLN A 34 -1.50 12.77 -1.95
C GLN A 34 -0.60 12.73 -3.19
N GLU A 35 0.14 13.80 -3.47
CA GLU A 35 1.08 13.87 -4.59
C GLU A 35 2.20 12.84 -4.50
N ARG A 36 2.80 12.70 -3.31
CA ARG A 36 3.88 11.73 -3.10
C ARG A 36 3.38 10.30 -3.28
N VAL A 37 2.20 10.01 -2.76
CA VAL A 37 1.59 8.69 -2.92
C VAL A 37 1.33 8.40 -4.40
N ALA A 38 0.80 9.35 -5.14
CA ALA A 38 0.56 9.20 -6.58
C ALA A 38 1.86 8.94 -7.34
N LYS A 39 2.91 9.71 -7.04
CA LYS A 39 4.22 9.51 -7.67
C LYS A 39 4.82 8.15 -7.33
N ALA A 40 4.69 7.72 -6.08
CA ALA A 40 5.17 6.42 -5.63
C ALA A 40 4.50 5.29 -6.41
N PHE A 41 3.19 5.35 -6.59
CA PHE A 41 2.45 4.39 -7.39
C PHE A 41 2.96 4.34 -8.83
N LYS A 42 3.15 5.50 -9.44
CA LYS A 42 3.67 5.56 -10.81
C LYS A 42 5.04 4.91 -10.95
N ILE A 43 5.92 5.13 -9.97
CA ILE A 43 7.25 4.53 -9.96
C ILE A 43 7.16 3.00 -9.85
N ILE A 44 6.35 2.51 -8.92
CA ILE A 44 6.18 1.06 -8.71
C ILE A 44 5.61 0.40 -9.97
N LEU A 45 4.62 1.02 -10.60
CA LEU A 45 3.93 0.45 -11.76
C LEU A 45 4.76 0.46 -13.03
N LYS A 46 5.90 1.15 -13.05
CA LYS A 46 6.83 1.09 -14.18
C LYS A 46 7.59 -0.22 -14.25
N ASP A 47 7.69 -0.95 -13.15
CA ASP A 47 8.37 -2.25 -13.12
C ASP A 47 7.41 -3.33 -13.61
N PRO A 48 7.68 -3.96 -14.78
CA PRO A 48 6.78 -4.97 -15.32
C PRO A 48 6.75 -6.27 -14.51
N ASP A 49 7.72 -6.48 -13.61
CA ASP A 49 7.79 -7.68 -12.77
C ASP A 49 6.93 -7.57 -11.51
N VAL A 50 6.39 -6.40 -11.22
CA VAL A 50 5.48 -6.20 -10.08
C VAL A 50 4.14 -6.84 -10.38
N LYS A 51 3.74 -7.80 -9.57
CA LYS A 51 2.48 -8.55 -9.74
C LYS A 51 1.38 -8.10 -8.80
N VAL A 52 1.74 -7.46 -7.71
CA VAL A 52 0.80 -6.93 -6.71
C VAL A 52 1.49 -5.79 -5.97
N VAL A 53 0.70 -4.78 -5.57
CA VAL A 53 1.21 -3.68 -4.75
C VAL A 53 0.68 -3.86 -3.33
N LEU A 54 1.59 -3.89 -2.37
CA LEU A 54 1.24 -3.88 -0.94
C LEU A 54 1.58 -2.51 -0.37
N VAL A 55 0.56 -1.82 0.12
CA VAL A 55 0.70 -0.53 0.78
C VAL A 55 0.53 -0.75 2.29
N ASN A 56 1.54 -0.42 3.06
CA ASN A 56 1.51 -0.56 4.52
C ASN A 56 1.85 0.78 5.16
N ILE A 57 0.83 1.46 5.67
CA ILE A 57 0.93 2.83 6.18
C ILE A 57 0.56 2.88 7.66
N PHE A 58 1.41 3.54 8.44
CA PHE A 58 1.12 3.87 9.82
C PHE A 58 0.81 5.37 9.93
N GLY A 59 -0.41 5.70 10.37
CA GLY A 59 -0.86 7.08 10.54
C GLY A 59 -0.45 7.64 11.90
N GLY A 60 0.80 8.07 12.03
CA GLY A 60 1.25 8.84 13.19
C GLY A 60 1.03 10.32 12.91
N ILE A 61 2.00 10.95 12.23
CA ILE A 61 1.87 12.35 11.77
C ILE A 61 0.91 12.42 10.60
N VAL A 62 0.97 11.46 9.69
CA VAL A 62 0.10 11.37 8.50
C VAL A 62 -1.24 10.78 8.90
N ARG A 63 -2.31 11.30 8.32
CA ARG A 63 -3.66 10.78 8.52
C ARG A 63 -3.99 9.74 7.46
N CYS A 64 -4.45 8.57 7.90
CA CYS A 64 -4.78 7.47 6.99
C CYS A 64 -5.90 7.79 6.01
N ASP A 65 -6.85 8.64 6.38
CA ASP A 65 -7.93 9.06 5.47
C ASP A 65 -7.39 9.84 4.27
N LEU A 66 -6.40 10.71 4.49
CA LEU A 66 -5.75 11.45 3.39
C LEU A 66 -4.93 10.52 2.50
N ILE A 67 -4.26 9.54 3.09
CA ILE A 67 -3.52 8.53 2.33
C ILE A 67 -4.48 7.70 1.46
N ALA A 68 -5.62 7.30 2.02
CA ALA A 68 -6.62 6.53 1.28
C ALA A 68 -7.13 7.32 0.06
N GLU A 69 -7.42 8.60 0.24
CA GLU A 69 -7.84 9.49 -0.86
C GLU A 69 -6.73 9.61 -1.92
N GLY A 70 -5.47 9.72 -1.48
CA GLY A 70 -4.32 9.79 -2.38
C GLY A 70 -4.14 8.52 -3.20
N ILE A 71 -4.32 7.35 -2.58
CA ILE A 71 -4.25 6.07 -3.26
C ILE A 71 -5.34 5.97 -4.34
N ILE A 72 -6.57 6.33 -3.99
CA ILE A 72 -7.69 6.31 -4.93
C ILE A 72 -7.42 7.24 -6.11
N ALA A 73 -6.98 8.47 -5.84
CA ALA A 73 -6.65 9.44 -6.89
C ALA A 73 -5.53 8.93 -7.79
N ALA A 74 -4.50 8.30 -7.22
CA ALA A 74 -3.40 7.73 -7.99
C ALA A 74 -3.88 6.60 -8.91
N ILE A 75 -4.71 5.72 -8.41
CA ILE A 75 -5.23 4.58 -9.17
C ILE A 75 -6.17 5.04 -10.29
N LYS A 76 -6.98 6.07 -10.05
CA LYS A 76 -7.85 6.63 -11.06
C LYS A 76 -7.08 7.37 -12.16
N GLY A 77 -5.94 7.97 -11.81
CA GLY A 77 -5.11 8.71 -12.76
C GLY A 77 -4.16 7.84 -13.58
N VAL A 78 -3.99 6.58 -13.18
CA VAL A 78 -3.10 5.62 -13.84
C VAL A 78 -3.88 4.33 -14.05
N GLU A 79 -3.72 3.71 -15.21
CA GLU A 79 -4.33 2.41 -15.46
C GLU A 79 -3.63 1.35 -14.62
N VAL A 80 -4.31 0.84 -13.58
CA VAL A 80 -3.77 -0.17 -12.69
C VAL A 80 -4.47 -1.49 -12.96
N ASN A 81 -3.72 -2.46 -13.51
CA ASN A 81 -4.25 -3.78 -13.87
C ASN A 81 -3.87 -4.87 -12.88
N ILE A 82 -3.17 -4.52 -11.81
CA ILE A 82 -2.72 -5.48 -10.81
C ILE A 82 -3.43 -5.24 -9.47
N PRO A 83 -3.55 -6.27 -8.62
CA PRO A 83 -4.18 -6.10 -7.31
C PRO A 83 -3.42 -5.12 -6.43
N VAL A 84 -4.16 -4.37 -5.64
CA VAL A 84 -3.58 -3.46 -4.64
C VAL A 84 -4.15 -3.83 -3.29
N ILE A 85 -3.28 -4.12 -2.34
CA ILE A 85 -3.66 -4.45 -0.96
C ILE A 85 -3.16 -3.31 -0.08
N VAL A 86 -4.05 -2.77 0.75
CA VAL A 86 -3.72 -1.64 1.62
C VAL A 86 -3.96 -2.03 3.07
N ARG A 87 -2.93 -1.87 3.88
CA ARG A 87 -3.03 -1.99 5.34
C ARG A 87 -2.80 -0.61 5.95
N LEU A 88 -3.77 -0.13 6.68
CA LEU A 88 -3.70 1.14 7.38
C LEU A 88 -3.80 0.91 8.88
N GLU A 89 -2.94 1.56 9.64
CA GLU A 89 -2.96 1.53 11.10
C GLU A 89 -2.67 2.92 11.65
N GLY A 90 -3.19 3.21 12.84
CA GLY A 90 -2.94 4.46 13.53
C GLY A 90 -4.03 5.50 13.27
N ASN A 91 -3.63 6.77 13.18
CA ASN A 91 -4.55 7.91 13.12
C ASN A 91 -5.48 7.84 11.91
N ASN A 92 -6.79 7.83 12.17
CA ASN A 92 -7.84 7.76 11.14
C ASN A 92 -7.80 6.51 10.26
N SER A 93 -7.22 5.41 10.76
CA SER A 93 -7.12 4.16 9.98
C SER A 93 -8.50 3.59 9.62
N GLU A 94 -9.46 3.64 10.53
CA GLU A 94 -10.82 3.17 10.29
C GLU A 94 -11.50 3.96 9.17
N LYS A 95 -11.38 5.28 9.22
CA LYS A 95 -11.93 6.17 8.20
C LYS A 95 -11.26 5.93 6.84
N GLY A 96 -9.94 5.74 6.84
CA GLY A 96 -9.20 5.40 5.62
C GLY A 96 -9.66 4.09 5.01
N SER A 97 -9.85 3.07 5.83
CA SER A 97 -10.34 1.76 5.38
C SER A 97 -11.75 1.87 4.80
N GLN A 98 -12.62 2.69 5.39
CA GLN A 98 -13.97 2.92 4.86
C GLN A 98 -13.92 3.61 3.50
N ILE A 99 -13.05 4.60 3.33
CA ILE A 99 -12.86 5.30 2.06
C ILE A 99 -12.42 4.32 0.97
N LEU A 100 -11.46 3.44 1.27
CA LEU A 100 -10.98 2.42 0.33
C LEU A 100 -12.08 1.42 -0.04
N SER A 101 -12.86 0.99 0.95
CA SER A 101 -13.93 0.01 0.73
C SER A 101 -15.07 0.53 -0.14
N LYS A 102 -15.32 1.83 -0.09
CA LYS A 102 -16.36 2.49 -0.90
C LYS A 102 -15.91 2.80 -2.32
N ALA A 103 -14.61 2.75 -2.58
CA ALA A 103 -14.07 3.01 -3.91
C ALA A 103 -14.39 1.81 -4.82
N LYS A 104 -14.89 2.09 -6.03
CA LYS A 104 -15.24 1.05 -7.01
C LYS A 104 -14.01 0.64 -7.83
N ILE A 105 -12.94 0.27 -7.15
CA ILE A 105 -11.67 -0.14 -7.76
C ILE A 105 -11.14 -1.38 -7.05
N LYS A 106 -10.21 -2.09 -7.70
CA LYS A 106 -9.65 -3.35 -7.17
C LYS A 106 -8.64 -3.09 -6.04
N ILE A 107 -9.15 -2.66 -4.89
CA ILE A 107 -8.35 -2.49 -3.68
C ILE A 107 -8.92 -3.39 -2.60
N GLU A 108 -8.06 -4.12 -1.90
CA GLU A 108 -8.44 -4.83 -0.68
C GLU A 108 -7.84 -4.11 0.51
N SER A 109 -8.66 -3.77 1.50
CA SER A 109 -8.21 -3.19 2.77
C SER A 109 -8.14 -4.28 3.83
N ILE A 110 -6.93 -4.58 4.31
CA ILE A 110 -6.68 -5.64 5.29
C ILE A 110 -5.89 -5.04 6.45
N ASN A 111 -6.45 -5.06 7.65
CA ASN A 111 -5.86 -4.38 8.80
C ASN A 111 -4.69 -5.12 9.45
N ASN A 112 -4.57 -6.42 9.26
CA ASN A 112 -3.50 -7.23 9.84
C ASN A 112 -2.37 -7.40 8.83
N LEU A 113 -1.13 -7.05 9.22
CA LEU A 113 0.01 -7.13 8.31
C LEU A 113 0.28 -8.54 7.81
N ALA A 114 0.21 -9.54 8.69
CA ALA A 114 0.45 -10.92 8.30
C ALA A 114 -0.56 -11.38 7.23
N GLU A 115 -1.83 -11.07 7.42
CA GLU A 115 -2.88 -11.41 6.46
C GLU A 115 -2.74 -10.64 5.15
N ALA A 116 -2.39 -9.34 5.23
CA ALA A 116 -2.14 -8.53 4.05
C ALA A 116 -0.97 -9.10 3.23
N ALA A 117 0.11 -9.49 3.89
CA ALA A 117 1.26 -10.10 3.23
C ALA A 117 0.92 -11.46 2.61
N LYS A 118 0.18 -12.32 3.31
CA LYS A 118 -0.28 -13.60 2.78
C LYS A 118 -1.12 -13.41 1.52
N ARG A 119 -2.03 -12.44 1.55
CA ARG A 119 -2.90 -12.14 0.41
C ARG A 119 -2.09 -11.63 -0.77
N ALA A 120 -1.13 -10.75 -0.53
CA ALA A 120 -0.24 -10.25 -1.56
C ALA A 120 0.57 -11.39 -2.21
N VAL A 121 1.14 -12.27 -1.41
CA VAL A 121 1.90 -13.42 -1.92
C VAL A 121 0.99 -14.36 -2.74
N ALA A 122 -0.24 -14.58 -2.30
CA ALA A 122 -1.20 -15.40 -3.04
C ALA A 122 -1.50 -14.83 -4.42
N PHE A 123 -1.67 -13.53 -4.54
CA PHE A 123 -1.88 -12.86 -5.82
C PHE A 123 -0.65 -12.91 -6.73
N ALA A 124 0.55 -12.93 -6.15
CA ALA A 124 1.80 -12.92 -6.91
C ALA A 124 2.18 -14.29 -7.48
N LYS A 125 1.55 -15.34 -7.00
CA LYS A 125 1.84 -16.72 -7.46
C LYS A 125 1.13 -17.09 -8.76
#